data_6f1dd940770236e0abe567952246972e
#
_entry.id   6f1dd940770236e0abe567952246972e
#
_cell.length_a   1.000
_cell.length_b   1.000
_cell.length_c   1.000
_cell.angle_alpha   90.00
_cell.angle_beta   90.00
_cell.angle_gamma   90.00
#
_symmetry.space_group_name_H-M   'P 1'
#
loop_
_entity.id
_entity.type
_entity.pdbx_description
1 polymer ?
#
loop_
_entity_poly.entity_id
_entity_poly.type
_entity_poly.pdbx_seq_one_letter_code
_entity_poly.pdbx_strand_id
1 'polypeptide(L)'
;MKVRRICDADAPQGSRLEIVAGAPEAVIPQWLRELAPAAPGEGGAVLPFQPRSFRDCMLFEQHWIQASRGFARRFMPATFRITQLYEHLSQSPFPAFRPPALWKRQPIYYFSNHLTIVPGDTPVKYPSHTKAFDYELELGIVLAKPLFNATPDEALDAIGGFVVLNDFSARDVQRSEMRSGFGPQKCKHFLSSISQTLTTADEVLPQIGSLTATVHLNGQLVSETSTADMRYSLGDLLAFLSSSEPLYPGELIGTGTLPGGCGIENGRLLERGDTLQLSIEGVGELEHTIL
;
A
#
# COMPACT_ATOMS: atom_id res chain seq x y z
N MET A 1 2.55 -11.35 -16.51
CA MET A 1 3.61 -10.50 -17.14
C MET A 1 3.82 -9.23 -16.31
N LYS A 2 4.99 -8.60 -16.42
CA LYS A 2 5.30 -7.32 -15.78
C LYS A 2 5.35 -6.22 -16.84
N VAL A 3 4.64 -5.12 -16.62
CA VAL A 3 4.48 -4.01 -17.56
C VAL A 3 4.84 -2.70 -16.87
N ARG A 4 5.49 -1.79 -17.59
CA ARG A 4 5.68 -0.39 -17.16
C ARG A 4 5.23 0.58 -18.24
N ARG A 5 5.06 1.83 -17.84
CA ARG A 5 4.86 2.95 -18.77
C ARG A 5 6.15 3.77 -18.84
N ILE A 6 6.50 4.19 -20.03
CA ILE A 6 7.68 5.06 -20.25
C ILE A 6 7.27 6.33 -21.00
N CYS A 7 8.02 7.40 -20.82
CA CYS A 7 7.89 8.61 -21.65
C CYS A 7 8.25 8.27 -23.08
N ASP A 8 7.44 8.73 -24.01
CA ASP A 8 7.65 8.55 -25.46
C ASP A 8 7.01 9.76 -26.16
N ALA A 9 7.85 10.69 -26.61
CA ALA A 9 7.39 11.92 -27.25
C ALA A 9 6.62 11.69 -28.55
N ASP A 10 6.86 10.56 -29.21
CA ASP A 10 6.20 10.20 -30.46
C ASP A 10 4.85 9.48 -30.22
N ALA A 11 4.58 9.06 -28.98
CA ALA A 11 3.31 8.43 -28.64
C ALA A 11 2.17 9.48 -28.53
N PRO A 12 0.93 9.15 -28.93
CA PRO A 12 -0.21 10.09 -28.94
C PRO A 12 -0.51 10.74 -27.59
N GLN A 13 -0.09 10.13 -26.48
CA GLN A 13 -0.30 10.62 -25.11
C GLN A 13 1.03 10.94 -24.40
N GLY A 14 2.13 11.09 -25.13
CA GLY A 14 3.46 11.37 -24.58
C GLY A 14 4.07 10.20 -23.80
N SER A 15 3.44 9.02 -23.83
CA SER A 15 3.94 7.82 -23.15
C SER A 15 3.41 6.54 -23.81
N ARG A 16 4.12 5.44 -23.61
CA ARG A 16 3.69 4.10 -24.07
C ARG A 16 3.92 3.04 -22.99
N LEU A 17 3.19 1.95 -23.09
CA LEU A 17 3.39 0.77 -22.27
C LEU A 17 4.43 -0.15 -22.91
N GLU A 18 5.26 -0.76 -22.08
CA GLU A 18 6.19 -1.81 -22.51
C GLU A 18 6.17 -3.01 -21.55
N ILE A 19 6.41 -4.20 -22.09
CA ILE A 19 6.57 -5.43 -21.30
C ILE A 19 8.00 -5.48 -20.80
N VAL A 20 8.17 -5.53 -19.48
CA VAL A 20 9.47 -5.65 -18.81
C VAL A 20 9.85 -7.13 -18.63
N ALA A 21 8.86 -7.97 -18.32
CA ALA A 21 9.02 -9.41 -18.19
C ALA A 21 7.71 -10.14 -18.53
N GLY A 22 7.82 -11.32 -19.13
CA GLY A 22 6.69 -12.16 -19.53
C GLY A 22 7.09 -13.21 -20.54
N ALA A 23 6.13 -14.04 -20.96
CA ALA A 23 6.34 -14.99 -22.05
C ALA A 23 6.60 -14.26 -23.38
N PRO A 24 7.32 -14.87 -24.33
CA PRO A 24 7.64 -14.23 -25.62
C PRO A 24 6.41 -13.77 -26.43
N GLU A 25 5.28 -14.48 -26.28
CA GLU A 25 3.98 -14.18 -26.89
C GLU A 25 3.10 -13.22 -26.06
N ALA A 26 3.60 -12.71 -24.92
CA ALA A 26 2.82 -11.86 -24.05
C ALA A 26 2.36 -10.58 -24.76
N VAL A 27 1.08 -10.25 -24.60
CA VAL A 27 0.45 -9.05 -25.17
C VAL A 27 -0.09 -8.22 -24.03
N ILE A 28 0.21 -6.92 -24.06
CA ILE A 28 -0.32 -5.98 -23.07
C ILE A 28 -1.86 -6.03 -23.12
N PRO A 29 -2.53 -6.30 -21.98
CA PRO A 29 -3.98 -6.39 -21.92
C PRO A 29 -4.68 -5.11 -22.38
N GLN A 30 -5.83 -5.25 -23.02
CA GLN A 30 -6.62 -4.12 -23.49
C GLN A 30 -7.02 -3.18 -22.35
N TRP A 31 -7.47 -3.73 -21.23
CA TRP A 31 -7.88 -2.93 -20.08
C TRP A 31 -6.78 -1.97 -19.60
N LEU A 32 -5.50 -2.40 -19.63
CA LEU A 32 -4.38 -1.56 -19.20
C LEU A 32 -4.08 -0.45 -20.24
N ARG A 33 -4.30 -0.73 -21.54
CA ARG A 33 -4.18 0.29 -22.60
C ARG A 33 -5.27 1.37 -22.50
N GLU A 34 -6.44 0.98 -21.98
CA GLU A 34 -7.61 1.87 -21.83
C GLU A 34 -7.53 2.75 -20.58
N LEU A 35 -6.64 2.42 -19.61
CA LEU A 35 -6.42 3.27 -18.46
C LEU A 35 -5.76 4.59 -18.85
N ALA A 36 -6.20 5.65 -18.21
CA ALA A 36 -5.61 6.97 -18.41
C ALA A 36 -4.10 6.94 -18.07
N PRO A 37 -3.25 7.52 -18.93
CA PRO A 37 -1.83 7.67 -18.62
C PRO A 37 -1.66 8.72 -17.51
N ALA A 38 -0.69 8.49 -16.65
CA ALA A 38 -0.23 9.50 -15.71
C ALA A 38 0.73 10.47 -16.40
N ALA A 39 0.75 11.72 -15.93
CA ALA A 39 1.79 12.65 -16.32
C ALA A 39 3.16 12.18 -15.79
N PRO A 40 4.26 12.43 -16.50
CA PRO A 40 5.60 12.15 -15.99
C PRO A 40 5.87 12.90 -14.68
N GLY A 41 6.44 12.19 -13.71
CA GLY A 41 6.94 12.78 -12.47
C GLY A 41 8.30 13.46 -12.64
N GLU A 42 8.84 14.01 -11.58
CA GLU A 42 10.20 14.54 -11.54
C GLU A 42 11.19 13.41 -11.91
N GLY A 43 12.17 13.71 -12.76
CA GLY A 43 13.15 12.74 -13.22
C GLY A 43 12.68 11.80 -14.36
N GLY A 44 11.46 12.00 -14.90
CA GLY A 44 10.93 11.20 -16.00
C GLY A 44 10.31 9.87 -15.58
N ALA A 45 10.22 9.59 -14.29
CA ALA A 45 9.50 8.42 -13.77
C ALA A 45 8.00 8.56 -14.07
N VAL A 46 7.35 7.46 -14.46
CA VAL A 46 5.94 7.45 -14.86
C VAL A 46 5.19 6.34 -14.14
N LEU A 47 4.02 6.67 -13.61
CA LEU A 47 3.10 5.66 -13.08
C LEU A 47 2.64 4.71 -14.21
N PRO A 48 2.46 3.42 -13.96
CA PRO A 48 1.96 2.47 -14.97
C PRO A 48 0.55 2.86 -15.46
N PHE A 49 -0.22 3.53 -14.63
CA PHE A 49 -1.55 4.09 -14.92
C PHE A 49 -1.86 5.23 -13.95
N GLN A 50 -2.82 6.10 -14.28
CA GLN A 50 -3.36 7.07 -13.33
C GLN A 50 -4.47 6.43 -12.51
N PRO A 51 -4.34 6.24 -11.19
CA PRO A 51 -5.41 5.72 -10.36
C PRO A 51 -6.67 6.61 -10.40
N ARG A 52 -7.85 6.00 -10.51
CA ARG A 52 -9.14 6.69 -10.49
C ARG A 52 -9.62 7.04 -9.09
N SER A 53 -9.26 6.19 -8.15
CA SER A 53 -9.48 6.35 -6.72
C SER A 53 -8.39 5.58 -5.97
N PHE A 54 -8.26 5.84 -4.69
CA PHE A 54 -7.42 5.04 -3.82
C PHE A 54 -8.18 4.76 -2.53
N ARG A 55 -8.51 3.48 -2.32
CA ARG A 55 -9.01 2.95 -1.06
C ARG A 55 -7.88 2.20 -0.38
N ASP A 56 -7.59 2.57 0.84
CA ASP A 56 -6.62 1.87 1.66
C ASP A 56 -7.33 1.08 2.77
N CYS A 57 -7.12 -0.24 2.74
CA CYS A 57 -7.77 -1.19 3.62
C CYS A 57 -6.86 -1.57 4.79
N MET A 58 -7.37 -2.38 5.70
CA MET A 58 -6.60 -2.89 6.84
C MET A 58 -6.86 -4.40 6.98
N LEU A 59 -6.03 -5.22 6.33
CA LEU A 59 -6.22 -6.67 6.31
C LEU A 59 -5.39 -7.43 7.34
N PHE A 60 -4.37 -6.83 7.95
CA PHE A 60 -3.40 -7.53 8.79
C PHE A 60 -3.54 -7.18 10.28
N GLU A 61 -3.97 -8.15 11.10
CA GLU A 61 -4.11 -7.96 12.55
C GLU A 61 -2.77 -7.64 13.23
N GLN A 62 -1.71 -8.32 12.79
CA GLN A 62 -0.38 -8.14 13.37
C GLN A 62 0.17 -6.73 13.13
N HIS A 63 -0.05 -6.17 11.94
CA HIS A 63 0.29 -4.76 11.68
C HIS A 63 -0.41 -3.83 12.69
N TRP A 64 -1.74 -3.96 12.84
CA TRP A 64 -2.50 -3.12 13.79
C TRP A 64 -1.91 -3.19 15.20
N ILE A 65 -1.62 -4.40 15.70
CA ILE A 65 -1.09 -4.61 17.05
C ILE A 65 0.32 -4.01 17.18
N GLN A 66 1.19 -4.27 16.20
CA GLN A 66 2.58 -3.82 16.24
C GLN A 66 2.68 -2.30 16.07
N ALA A 67 1.89 -1.72 15.15
CA ALA A 67 1.81 -0.26 15.00
C ALA A 67 1.29 0.41 16.28
N SER A 68 0.26 -0.15 16.91
CA SER A 68 -0.26 0.35 18.21
C SER A 68 0.80 0.32 19.30
N ARG A 69 1.61 -0.74 19.38
CA ARG A 69 2.77 -0.83 20.29
C ARG A 69 3.81 0.25 19.95
N GLY A 70 4.12 0.42 18.67
CA GLY A 70 5.05 1.44 18.19
C GLY A 70 4.60 2.86 18.56
N PHE A 71 3.31 3.18 18.36
CA PHE A 71 2.71 4.44 18.81
C PHE A 71 2.84 4.63 20.32
N ALA A 72 2.52 3.61 21.13
CA ALA A 72 2.65 3.69 22.57
C ALA A 72 4.11 3.89 23.00
N ARG A 73 5.04 3.14 22.39
CA ARG A 73 6.49 3.27 22.64
C ARG A 73 7.00 4.68 22.35
N ARG A 74 6.61 5.26 21.21
CA ARG A 74 7.11 6.56 20.76
C ARG A 74 6.47 7.74 21.48
N PHE A 75 5.15 7.72 21.63
CA PHE A 75 4.39 8.90 22.08
C PHE A 75 3.89 8.81 23.52
N MET A 76 3.97 7.63 24.16
CA MET A 76 3.47 7.39 25.53
C MET A 76 4.39 6.40 26.28
N PRO A 77 5.70 6.67 26.42
CA PRO A 77 6.66 5.68 26.90
C PRO A 77 6.39 5.17 28.32
N ALA A 78 5.82 5.99 29.20
CA ALA A 78 5.45 5.54 30.55
C ALA A 78 4.29 4.52 30.50
N THR A 79 3.25 4.79 29.71
CA THR A 79 2.12 3.87 29.49
C THR A 79 2.59 2.59 28.83
N PHE A 80 3.51 2.68 27.85
CA PHE A 80 4.05 1.53 27.14
C PHE A 80 4.71 0.52 28.08
N ARG A 81 5.43 0.94 29.13
CA ARG A 81 6.01 0.03 30.12
C ARG A 81 4.94 -0.79 30.85
N ILE A 82 3.80 -0.17 31.14
CA ILE A 82 2.68 -0.86 31.80
C ILE A 82 2.04 -1.87 30.85
N THR A 83 1.85 -1.49 29.57
CA THR A 83 1.29 -2.42 28.59
C THR A 83 2.21 -3.61 28.32
N GLN A 84 3.52 -3.40 28.30
CA GLN A 84 4.50 -4.49 28.19
C GLN A 84 4.41 -5.48 29.37
N LEU A 85 4.28 -4.98 30.61
CA LEU A 85 4.09 -5.85 31.76
C LEU A 85 2.79 -6.67 31.65
N TYR A 86 1.69 -6.03 31.22
CA TYR A 86 0.42 -6.73 30.98
C TYR A 86 0.60 -7.85 29.94
N GLU A 87 1.21 -7.54 28.77
CA GLU A 87 1.41 -8.51 27.69
C GLU A 87 2.34 -9.67 28.12
N HIS A 88 3.35 -9.37 28.93
CA HIS A 88 4.23 -10.40 29.48
C HIS A 88 3.46 -11.35 30.42
N LEU A 89 2.61 -10.84 31.28
CA LEU A 89 1.84 -11.64 32.24
C LEU A 89 0.68 -12.41 31.61
N SER A 90 -0.03 -11.76 30.67
CA SER A 90 -1.24 -12.32 30.05
C SER A 90 -0.97 -13.17 28.81
N GLN A 91 0.25 -13.11 28.27
CA GLN A 91 0.64 -13.73 26.99
C GLN A 91 -0.32 -13.35 25.83
N SER A 92 -0.87 -12.14 25.88
CA SER A 92 -1.86 -11.62 24.93
C SER A 92 -1.62 -10.13 24.66
N PRO A 93 -1.93 -9.63 23.45
CA PRO A 93 -1.85 -8.22 23.17
C PRO A 93 -2.71 -7.39 24.15
N PHE A 94 -2.19 -6.22 24.56
CA PHE A 94 -2.93 -5.30 25.41
C PHE A 94 -4.27 -4.95 24.74
N PRO A 95 -5.41 -4.93 25.46
CA PRO A 95 -6.72 -4.78 24.86
C PRO A 95 -6.87 -3.60 23.92
N ALA A 96 -6.27 -2.44 24.25
CA ALA A 96 -6.31 -1.25 23.39
C ALA A 96 -5.42 -1.33 22.13
N PHE A 97 -4.57 -2.36 22.02
CA PHE A 97 -3.74 -2.60 20.83
C PHE A 97 -4.41 -3.54 19.81
N ARG A 98 -5.55 -4.13 20.17
CA ARG A 98 -6.30 -5.01 19.29
C ARG A 98 -7.13 -4.21 18.30
N PRO A 99 -7.35 -4.72 17.08
CA PRO A 99 -8.28 -4.09 16.15
C PRO A 99 -9.68 -3.93 16.75
N PRO A 100 -10.45 -2.91 16.30
CA PRO A 100 -11.82 -2.71 16.76
C PRO A 100 -12.72 -3.88 16.38
N ALA A 101 -13.82 -4.10 17.13
CA ALA A 101 -14.74 -5.20 16.89
C ALA A 101 -15.34 -5.21 15.47
N LEU A 102 -15.46 -4.04 14.85
CA LEU A 102 -15.95 -3.90 13.48
C LEU A 102 -15.04 -4.61 12.48
N TRP A 103 -13.71 -4.47 12.64
CA TRP A 103 -12.71 -5.11 11.78
C TRP A 103 -12.85 -6.64 11.70
N LYS A 104 -13.36 -7.27 12.78
CA LYS A 104 -13.59 -8.72 12.82
C LYS A 104 -14.84 -9.16 12.04
N ARG A 105 -15.73 -8.22 11.72
CA ARG A 105 -17.02 -8.49 11.06
C ARG A 105 -17.05 -8.08 9.61
N GLN A 106 -16.25 -7.08 9.23
CA GLN A 106 -16.16 -6.57 7.87
C GLN A 106 -14.81 -5.91 7.63
N PRO A 107 -14.36 -5.82 6.37
CA PRO A 107 -13.23 -4.96 6.01
C PRO A 107 -13.46 -3.52 6.45
N ILE A 108 -12.38 -2.85 6.89
CA ILE A 108 -12.37 -1.42 7.15
C ILE A 108 -11.37 -0.76 6.21
N TYR A 109 -11.67 0.44 5.77
CA TYR A 109 -10.85 1.20 4.82
C TYR A 109 -11.12 2.69 4.94
N TYR A 110 -10.27 3.49 4.33
CA TYR A 110 -10.49 4.91 4.10
C TYR A 110 -10.15 5.27 2.66
N PHE A 111 -10.69 6.39 2.18
CA PHE A 111 -10.27 6.96 0.91
C PHE A 111 -9.03 7.81 1.12
N SER A 112 -7.95 7.48 0.41
CA SER A 112 -6.78 8.33 0.33
C SER A 112 -6.80 9.20 -0.94
N ASN A 113 -5.86 10.13 -1.04
CA ASN A 113 -5.81 11.06 -2.16
C ASN A 113 -5.03 10.45 -3.34
N HIS A 114 -5.75 9.92 -4.31
CA HIS A 114 -5.16 9.35 -5.53
C HIS A 114 -4.40 10.36 -6.40
N LEU A 115 -4.61 11.68 -6.21
CA LEU A 115 -3.93 12.74 -6.95
C LEU A 115 -2.53 13.05 -6.42
N THR A 116 -2.18 12.54 -5.24
CA THR A 116 -0.84 12.70 -4.63
C THR A 116 0.02 11.45 -4.72
N ILE A 117 -0.40 10.48 -5.54
CA ILE A 117 0.40 9.29 -5.81
C ILE A 117 1.52 9.64 -6.79
N VAL A 118 2.75 9.30 -6.41
CA VAL A 118 3.94 9.47 -7.25
C VAL A 118 4.52 8.10 -7.65
N PRO A 119 5.22 7.99 -8.77
CA PRO A 119 5.93 6.78 -9.13
C PRO A 119 7.11 6.53 -8.18
N GLY A 120 7.49 5.26 -8.02
CA GLY A 120 8.78 4.90 -7.45
C GLY A 120 9.93 5.64 -8.16
N ASP A 121 11.08 5.76 -7.50
CA ASP A 121 12.28 6.52 -7.92
C ASP A 121 12.10 8.05 -7.95
N THR A 122 10.93 8.56 -7.52
CA THR A 122 10.73 10.00 -7.33
C THR A 122 11.39 10.44 -6.02
N PRO A 123 12.28 11.46 -6.02
CA PRO A 123 12.78 12.04 -4.77
C PRO A 123 11.66 12.65 -3.94
N VAL A 124 11.62 12.33 -2.65
CA VAL A 124 10.55 12.74 -1.73
C VAL A 124 11.05 13.81 -0.77
N LYS A 125 10.43 14.99 -0.81
CA LYS A 125 10.70 16.03 0.17
C LYS A 125 10.13 15.67 1.53
N TYR A 126 10.96 15.73 2.58
CA TYR A 126 10.49 15.53 3.95
C TYR A 126 9.38 16.55 4.27
N PRO A 127 8.16 16.09 4.66
CA PRO A 127 7.02 16.99 4.82
C PRO A 127 7.21 17.94 6.01
N SER A 128 6.95 19.23 5.79
CA SER A 128 7.14 20.28 6.82
C SER A 128 6.13 20.19 7.98
N HIS A 129 5.01 19.47 7.79
CA HIS A 129 3.92 19.41 8.77
C HIS A 129 4.05 18.24 9.76
N THR A 130 5.11 17.43 9.67
CA THR A 130 5.36 16.29 10.55
C THR A 130 6.78 16.26 11.07
N LYS A 131 6.97 15.66 12.26
CA LYS A 131 8.25 15.28 12.86
C LYS A 131 8.40 13.77 13.01
N ALA A 132 7.50 13.02 12.41
CA ALA A 132 7.44 11.57 12.49
C ALA A 132 6.98 11.01 11.14
N PHE A 133 7.80 11.23 10.11
CA PHE A 133 7.57 10.76 8.75
C PHE A 133 7.88 9.28 8.65
N ASP A 134 6.97 8.53 8.05
CA ASP A 134 7.02 7.07 8.00
C ASP A 134 6.60 6.56 6.63
N TYR A 135 6.92 5.31 6.36
CA TYR A 135 6.55 4.52 5.19
C TYR A 135 5.64 3.37 5.59
N GLU A 136 4.88 2.83 4.64
CA GLU A 136 4.07 1.61 4.81
C GLU A 136 4.15 0.77 3.55
N LEU A 137 4.80 -0.41 3.64
CA LEU A 137 4.87 -1.39 2.57
C LEU A 137 3.55 -2.15 2.45
N GLU A 138 2.91 -2.06 1.31
CA GLU A 138 1.62 -2.66 1.00
C GLU A 138 1.59 -3.31 -0.36
N LEU A 139 0.65 -4.23 -0.55
CA LEU A 139 0.27 -4.73 -1.86
C LEU A 139 -0.90 -3.87 -2.39
N GLY A 140 -0.73 -3.28 -3.56
CA GLY A 140 -1.77 -2.53 -4.25
C GLY A 140 -2.45 -3.37 -5.31
N ILE A 141 -3.78 -3.46 -5.26
CA ILE A 141 -4.64 -4.16 -6.22
C ILE A 141 -5.13 -3.17 -7.26
N VAL A 142 -5.09 -3.53 -8.53
CA VAL A 142 -5.59 -2.71 -9.65
C VAL A 142 -6.75 -3.42 -10.34
N LEU A 143 -7.92 -2.79 -10.40
CA LEU A 143 -9.08 -3.37 -11.06
C LEU A 143 -8.99 -3.23 -12.59
N ALA A 144 -9.35 -4.31 -13.28
CA ALA A 144 -9.48 -4.37 -14.75
C ALA A 144 -10.92 -4.35 -15.24
N LYS A 145 -11.87 -4.75 -14.40
CA LYS A 145 -13.30 -4.83 -14.75
C LYS A 145 -14.15 -4.04 -13.73
N PRO A 146 -15.30 -3.51 -14.13
CA PRO A 146 -16.23 -2.88 -13.20
C PRO A 146 -16.84 -3.93 -12.28
N LEU A 147 -17.17 -3.54 -11.04
CA LEU A 147 -17.87 -4.37 -10.06
C LEU A 147 -19.06 -3.60 -9.49
N PHE A 148 -20.16 -4.32 -9.23
CA PHE A 148 -21.32 -3.81 -8.49
C PHE A 148 -22.09 -5.00 -7.90
N ASN A 149 -22.23 -5.07 -6.59
CA ASN A 149 -22.83 -6.21 -5.88
C ASN A 149 -22.23 -7.56 -6.31
N ALA A 150 -20.93 -7.61 -6.51
CA ALA A 150 -20.23 -8.78 -7.02
C ALA A 150 -20.14 -9.89 -5.98
N THR A 151 -20.14 -11.13 -6.44
CA THR A 151 -19.72 -12.28 -5.64
C THR A 151 -18.19 -12.27 -5.45
N PRO A 152 -17.64 -12.98 -4.46
CA PRO A 152 -16.19 -13.09 -4.28
C PRO A 152 -15.43 -13.59 -5.52
N ASP A 153 -16.01 -14.53 -6.27
CA ASP A 153 -15.39 -15.08 -7.49
C ASP A 153 -15.37 -14.04 -8.62
N GLU A 154 -16.49 -13.34 -8.87
CA GLU A 154 -16.55 -12.26 -9.85
C GLU A 154 -15.62 -11.11 -9.48
N ALA A 155 -15.48 -10.83 -8.18
CA ALA A 155 -14.59 -9.80 -7.66
C ALA A 155 -13.12 -10.18 -7.86
N LEU A 156 -12.75 -11.45 -7.64
CA LEU A 156 -11.41 -11.95 -7.88
C LEU A 156 -11.05 -11.87 -9.38
N ASP A 157 -11.99 -12.23 -10.26
CA ASP A 157 -11.85 -12.17 -11.72
C ASP A 157 -11.73 -10.72 -12.27
N ALA A 158 -12.08 -9.72 -11.47
CA ALA A 158 -11.96 -8.32 -11.86
C ALA A 158 -10.57 -7.73 -11.57
N ILE A 159 -9.72 -8.43 -10.83
CA ILE A 159 -8.36 -7.99 -10.57
C ILE A 159 -7.53 -8.07 -11.85
N GLY A 160 -7.00 -6.95 -12.28
CA GLY A 160 -6.13 -6.88 -13.47
C GLY A 160 -4.66 -7.10 -13.15
N GLY A 161 -4.21 -6.64 -12.01
CA GLY A 161 -2.81 -6.75 -11.60
C GLY A 161 -2.52 -6.12 -10.25
N PHE A 162 -1.23 -6.09 -9.94
CA PHE A 162 -0.71 -5.66 -8.65
C PHE A 162 0.49 -4.72 -8.81
N VAL A 163 0.64 -3.85 -7.84
CA VAL A 163 1.77 -2.94 -7.69
C VAL A 163 2.31 -3.01 -6.26
N VAL A 164 3.57 -2.67 -6.05
CA VAL A 164 4.05 -2.32 -4.70
C VAL A 164 3.51 -0.94 -4.38
N LEU A 165 2.89 -0.80 -3.23
CA LEU A 165 2.32 0.45 -2.75
C LEU A 165 3.04 0.89 -1.47
N ASN A 166 3.28 2.18 -1.35
CA ASN A 166 3.78 2.80 -0.14
C ASN A 166 2.82 3.91 0.29
N ASP A 167 2.19 3.75 1.46
CA ASP A 167 1.32 4.77 2.03
C ASP A 167 2.08 5.62 3.05
N PHE A 168 2.74 6.67 2.59
CA PHE A 168 3.51 7.58 3.43
C PHE A 168 2.66 8.18 4.55
N SER A 169 3.22 8.21 5.75
CA SER A 169 2.47 8.54 6.97
C SER A 169 3.15 9.62 7.80
N ALA A 170 2.36 10.59 8.27
CA ALA A 170 2.75 11.56 9.29
C ALA A 170 2.22 11.11 10.65
N ARG A 171 3.02 10.34 11.42
CA ARG A 171 2.54 9.60 12.61
C ARG A 171 2.12 10.50 13.76
N ASP A 172 2.75 11.63 13.96
CA ASP A 172 2.37 12.62 14.98
C ASP A 172 1.02 13.29 14.64
N VAL A 173 0.77 13.57 13.36
CA VAL A 173 -0.51 14.09 12.86
C VAL A 173 -1.59 13.00 12.96
N GLN A 174 -1.30 11.78 12.51
CA GLN A 174 -2.21 10.62 12.57
C GLN A 174 -2.75 10.40 13.99
N ARG A 175 -1.91 10.52 15.00
CA ARG A 175 -2.32 10.39 16.41
C ARG A 175 -3.47 11.33 16.78
N SER A 176 -3.45 12.55 16.28
CA SER A 176 -4.47 13.56 16.56
C SER A 176 -5.74 13.32 15.76
N GLU A 177 -5.59 12.99 14.48
CA GLU A 177 -6.71 12.76 13.55
C GLU A 177 -7.51 11.52 13.94
N MET A 178 -6.86 10.42 14.28
CA MET A 178 -7.55 9.19 14.73
C MET A 178 -8.39 9.41 15.99
N ARG A 179 -8.00 10.33 16.86
CA ARG A 179 -8.79 10.69 18.06
C ARG A 179 -10.03 11.54 17.75
N SER A 180 -10.07 12.18 16.59
CA SER A 180 -11.24 12.96 16.15
C SER A 180 -12.45 12.08 15.79
N GLY A 181 -12.23 10.80 15.53
CA GLY A 181 -13.28 9.87 15.08
C GLY A 181 -13.53 9.90 13.57
N PHE A 182 -12.88 10.81 12.80
CA PHE A 182 -13.01 10.88 11.33
C PHE A 182 -12.00 9.99 10.58
N GLY A 183 -11.04 9.40 11.31
CA GLY A 183 -9.99 8.59 10.70
C GLY A 183 -8.84 9.41 10.11
N PRO A 184 -7.95 8.77 9.35
CA PRO A 184 -6.79 9.42 8.77
C PRO A 184 -7.20 10.41 7.67
N GLN A 185 -6.53 11.54 7.62
CA GLN A 185 -6.77 12.63 6.67
C GLN A 185 -5.43 13.21 6.21
N LYS A 186 -5.03 14.38 6.75
CA LYS A 186 -3.78 15.06 6.39
C LYS A 186 -2.55 14.22 6.66
N CYS A 187 -2.62 13.30 7.62
CA CYS A 187 -1.54 12.36 7.94
C CYS A 187 -1.24 11.36 6.81
N LYS A 188 -2.16 11.17 5.85
CA LYS A 188 -2.07 10.20 4.75
C LYS A 188 -2.22 10.85 3.37
N HIS A 189 -3.13 11.82 3.22
CA HIS A 189 -3.53 12.39 1.93
C HIS A 189 -2.46 13.26 1.25
N PHE A 190 -1.29 13.45 1.88
CA PHE A 190 -0.25 14.34 1.35
C PHE A 190 0.65 13.65 0.32
N LEU A 191 0.83 12.33 0.43
CA LEU A 191 1.71 11.57 -0.46
C LEU A 191 1.48 10.06 -0.32
N SER A 192 1.46 9.36 -1.43
CA SER A 192 1.62 7.89 -1.53
C SER A 192 2.46 7.59 -2.76
N SER A 193 2.99 6.39 -2.90
CA SER A 193 3.72 5.99 -4.11
C SER A 193 3.41 4.56 -4.51
N ILE A 194 3.54 4.27 -5.81
CA ILE A 194 3.44 2.91 -6.34
C ILE A 194 4.64 2.59 -7.23
N SER A 195 4.95 1.30 -7.36
CA SER A 195 6.00 0.84 -8.27
C SER A 195 5.73 1.31 -9.70
N GLN A 196 6.79 1.60 -10.47
CA GLN A 196 6.69 1.94 -11.89
C GLN A 196 6.22 0.76 -12.74
N THR A 197 6.30 -0.44 -12.19
CA THR A 197 5.83 -1.68 -12.83
C THR A 197 4.52 -2.15 -12.22
N LEU A 198 3.65 -2.69 -13.08
CA LEU A 198 2.46 -3.47 -12.72
C LEU A 198 2.69 -4.91 -13.14
N THR A 199 2.44 -5.86 -12.25
CA THR A 199 2.46 -7.30 -12.56
C THR A 199 1.02 -7.80 -12.69
N THR A 200 0.71 -8.50 -13.78
CA THR A 200 -0.65 -8.98 -14.06
C THR A 200 -1.11 -10.04 -13.06
N ALA A 201 -2.43 -10.13 -12.87
CA ALA A 201 -3.06 -10.94 -11.84
C ALA A 201 -2.74 -12.44 -11.97
N ASP A 202 -2.62 -12.95 -13.18
CA ASP A 202 -2.28 -14.35 -13.48
C ASP A 202 -0.92 -14.80 -12.92
N GLU A 203 0.03 -13.87 -12.79
CA GLU A 203 1.36 -14.14 -12.22
C GLU A 203 1.34 -14.12 -10.67
N VAL A 204 0.49 -13.28 -10.07
CA VAL A 204 0.54 -12.98 -8.63
C VAL A 204 -0.49 -13.79 -7.84
N LEU A 205 -1.72 -13.92 -8.34
CA LEU A 205 -2.81 -14.60 -7.62
C LEU A 205 -2.50 -16.03 -7.18
N PRO A 206 -1.78 -16.87 -7.97
CA PRO A 206 -1.48 -18.23 -7.54
C PRO A 206 -0.69 -18.34 -6.23
N GLN A 207 0.05 -17.29 -5.87
CA GLN A 207 0.90 -17.26 -4.68
C GLN A 207 0.58 -16.08 -3.73
N ILE A 208 -0.61 -15.50 -3.87
CA ILE A 208 -1.01 -14.27 -3.18
C ILE A 208 -0.88 -14.33 -1.63
N GLY A 209 -1.01 -15.48 -1.04
CA GLY A 209 -0.89 -15.69 0.41
C GLY A 209 0.53 -16.02 0.91
N SER A 210 1.57 -15.94 0.07
CA SER A 210 2.93 -16.36 0.42
C SER A 210 4.05 -15.52 -0.20
N LEU A 211 3.71 -14.36 -0.77
CA LEU A 211 4.72 -13.47 -1.36
C LEU A 211 5.61 -12.90 -0.27
N THR A 212 6.93 -13.07 -0.43
CA THR A 212 7.92 -12.44 0.44
C THR A 212 8.01 -10.94 0.13
N ALA A 213 8.15 -10.14 1.16
CA ALA A 213 8.30 -8.70 1.03
C ALA A 213 9.40 -8.17 1.92
N THR A 214 10.15 -7.16 1.47
CA THR A 214 11.27 -6.60 2.22
C THR A 214 11.26 -5.08 2.24
N VAL A 215 11.77 -4.57 3.36
CA VAL A 215 12.07 -3.15 3.54
C VAL A 215 13.57 -2.99 3.73
N HIS A 216 14.20 -2.18 2.90
CA HIS A 216 15.58 -1.74 3.11
C HIS A 216 15.61 -0.23 3.37
N LEU A 217 16.43 0.17 4.31
CA LEU A 217 16.72 1.56 4.61
C LEU A 217 18.23 1.78 4.56
N ASN A 218 18.68 2.66 3.69
CA ASN A 218 20.11 2.92 3.42
C ASN A 218 20.89 1.63 3.05
N GLY A 219 20.26 0.78 2.23
CA GLY A 219 20.82 -0.50 1.79
C GLY A 219 20.81 -1.61 2.86
N GLN A 220 20.33 -1.36 4.07
CA GLN A 220 20.23 -2.35 5.14
C GLN A 220 18.83 -2.95 5.20
N LEU A 221 18.71 -4.27 5.26
CA LEU A 221 17.43 -4.95 5.50
C LEU A 221 16.93 -4.58 6.91
N VAL A 222 15.76 -3.92 6.95
CA VAL A 222 15.08 -3.49 8.18
C VAL A 222 13.96 -4.45 8.56
N SER A 223 13.27 -5.00 7.55
CA SER A 223 12.17 -5.94 7.75
C SER A 223 12.07 -6.91 6.59
N GLU A 224 11.76 -8.15 6.92
CA GLU A 224 11.29 -9.19 5.99
C GLU A 224 9.92 -9.65 6.47
N THR A 225 8.95 -9.72 5.57
CA THR A 225 7.56 -10.03 5.86
C THR A 225 6.92 -10.76 4.68
N SER A 226 5.62 -10.98 4.74
CA SER A 226 4.90 -11.64 3.66
C SER A 226 3.45 -11.15 3.56
N THR A 227 2.79 -11.52 2.46
CA THR A 227 1.36 -11.30 2.25
C THR A 227 0.47 -12.35 2.93
N ALA A 228 1.03 -13.20 3.76
CA ALA A 228 0.28 -14.18 4.54
C ALA A 228 -0.65 -13.53 5.58
N ASP A 229 -1.61 -14.32 6.08
CA ASP A 229 -2.49 -13.95 7.20
C ASP A 229 -3.42 -12.73 6.96
N MET A 230 -3.78 -12.47 5.70
CA MET A 230 -4.87 -11.54 5.39
C MET A 230 -6.16 -12.02 6.05
N ARG A 231 -6.84 -11.15 6.81
CA ARG A 231 -8.09 -11.46 7.49
C ARG A 231 -9.22 -11.80 6.53
N TYR A 232 -9.28 -11.15 5.40
CA TYR A 232 -10.26 -11.34 4.34
C TYR A 232 -9.54 -11.70 3.06
N SER A 233 -10.09 -12.63 2.28
CA SER A 233 -9.59 -12.88 0.93
C SER A 233 -9.77 -11.65 0.05
N LEU A 234 -9.01 -11.53 -1.04
CA LEU A 234 -9.18 -10.41 -1.97
C LEU A 234 -10.57 -10.41 -2.63
N GLY A 235 -11.13 -11.60 -2.88
CA GLY A 235 -12.49 -11.73 -3.39
C GLY A 235 -13.52 -11.21 -2.40
N ASP A 236 -13.44 -11.61 -1.11
CA ASP A 236 -14.34 -11.11 -0.06
C ASP A 236 -14.22 -9.61 0.15
N LEU A 237 -12.98 -9.09 0.13
CA LEU A 237 -12.72 -7.66 0.23
C LEU A 237 -13.42 -6.87 -0.87
N LEU A 238 -13.19 -7.23 -2.12
CA LEU A 238 -13.73 -6.51 -3.29
C LEU A 238 -15.24 -6.70 -3.42
N ALA A 239 -15.77 -7.88 -3.07
CA ALA A 239 -17.21 -8.11 -2.99
C ALA A 239 -17.87 -7.18 -1.96
N PHE A 240 -17.25 -7.04 -0.78
CA PHE A 240 -17.71 -6.09 0.24
C PHE A 240 -17.66 -4.64 -0.28
N LEU A 241 -16.55 -4.22 -0.88
CA LEU A 241 -16.38 -2.86 -1.40
C LEU A 241 -17.39 -2.54 -2.51
N SER A 242 -17.78 -3.54 -3.32
CA SER A 242 -18.74 -3.36 -4.43
C SER A 242 -20.20 -3.44 -3.98
N SER A 243 -20.46 -3.71 -2.70
CA SER A 243 -21.84 -3.83 -2.18
C SER A 243 -22.57 -2.50 -2.20
N SER A 244 -23.55 -2.35 -3.10
CA SER A 244 -24.29 -1.12 -3.37
C SER A 244 -23.42 0.08 -3.79
N GLU A 245 -22.16 -0.16 -4.16
CA GLU A 245 -21.21 0.84 -4.61
C GLU A 245 -20.49 0.36 -5.89
N PRO A 246 -20.56 1.11 -7.01
CA PRO A 246 -19.85 0.71 -8.21
C PRO A 246 -18.34 0.95 -8.07
N LEU A 247 -17.53 -0.06 -8.43
CA LEU A 247 -16.10 0.05 -8.59
C LEU A 247 -15.76 0.03 -10.09
N TYR A 248 -14.70 0.70 -10.48
CA TYR A 248 -14.33 0.89 -11.89
C TYR A 248 -12.91 0.43 -12.20
N PRO A 249 -12.63 0.03 -13.47
CA PRO A 249 -11.26 -0.24 -13.91
C PRO A 249 -10.32 0.94 -13.60
N GLY A 250 -9.13 0.63 -13.12
CA GLY A 250 -8.13 1.62 -12.72
C GLY A 250 -8.28 2.17 -11.29
N GLU A 251 -9.23 1.67 -10.50
CA GLU A 251 -9.22 1.93 -9.06
C GLU A 251 -8.07 1.16 -8.40
N LEU A 252 -7.38 1.81 -7.47
CA LEU A 252 -6.31 1.26 -6.65
C LEU A 252 -6.85 0.94 -5.26
N ILE A 253 -6.62 -0.30 -4.81
CA ILE A 253 -7.01 -0.76 -3.48
C ILE A 253 -5.76 -1.27 -2.76
N GLY A 254 -5.33 -0.58 -1.69
CA GLY A 254 -4.28 -1.05 -0.79
C GLY A 254 -4.80 -2.14 0.13
N THR A 255 -3.99 -3.15 0.39
CA THR A 255 -4.34 -4.22 1.35
C THR A 255 -4.17 -3.80 2.80
N GLY A 256 -3.57 -2.64 3.02
CA GLY A 256 -3.00 -2.25 4.30
C GLY A 256 -1.58 -2.76 4.46
N THR A 257 -0.86 -2.13 5.36
CA THR A 257 0.54 -2.41 5.63
C THR A 257 0.79 -3.86 5.99
N LEU A 258 1.75 -4.50 5.33
CA LEU A 258 2.24 -5.83 5.71
C LEU A 258 2.86 -5.78 7.12
N PRO A 259 2.70 -6.82 7.95
CA PRO A 259 3.24 -6.83 9.32
C PRO A 259 4.75 -6.56 9.35
N GLY A 260 5.20 -5.58 10.13
CA GLY A 260 6.60 -5.13 10.14
C GLY A 260 6.99 -4.23 8.96
N GLY A 261 6.07 -3.94 8.03
CA GLY A 261 6.30 -3.16 6.82
C GLY A 261 6.37 -1.65 7.02
N CYS A 262 6.36 -1.14 8.26
CA CYS A 262 6.46 0.30 8.52
C CYS A 262 7.41 0.66 9.65
N GLY A 263 7.91 1.90 9.62
CA GLY A 263 8.90 2.38 10.55
C GLY A 263 8.39 2.52 11.98
N ILE A 264 7.11 2.82 12.20
CA ILE A 264 6.55 2.90 13.56
C ILE A 264 6.59 1.55 14.27
N GLU A 265 6.45 0.44 13.56
CA GLU A 265 6.52 -0.91 14.12
C GLU A 265 7.93 -1.26 14.58
N ASN A 266 8.92 -1.01 13.72
CA ASN A 266 10.32 -1.39 13.95
C ASN A 266 11.15 -0.27 14.62
N GLY A 267 10.61 0.95 14.74
CA GLY A 267 11.28 2.10 15.35
C GLY A 267 12.23 2.86 14.43
N ARG A 268 12.13 2.65 13.11
CA ARG A 268 13.00 3.23 12.07
C ARG A 268 12.19 4.15 11.17
N LEU A 269 11.79 5.32 11.69
CA LEU A 269 11.14 6.36 10.88
C LEU A 269 12.13 6.98 9.90
N LEU A 270 11.61 7.60 8.85
CA LEU A 270 12.40 8.26 7.82
C LEU A 270 13.04 9.55 8.33
N GLU A 271 14.28 9.77 7.89
CA GLU A 271 15.04 10.99 8.11
C GLU A 271 15.50 11.57 6.76
N ARG A 272 15.91 12.85 6.75
CA ARG A 272 16.47 13.44 5.53
C ARG A 272 17.79 12.78 5.18
N GLY A 273 17.97 12.46 3.91
CA GLY A 273 19.12 11.76 3.38
C GLY A 273 18.94 10.24 3.32
N ASP A 274 17.84 9.70 3.89
CA ASP A 274 17.56 8.26 3.79
C ASP A 274 17.21 7.85 2.36
N THR A 275 17.61 6.61 2.01
CA THR A 275 17.13 5.87 0.85
C THR A 275 16.24 4.73 1.34
N LEU A 276 14.97 4.77 0.99
CA LEU A 276 13.97 3.74 1.28
C LEU A 276 13.77 2.86 0.06
N GLN A 277 13.88 1.54 0.21
CA GLN A 277 13.50 0.57 -0.83
C GLN A 277 12.45 -0.40 -0.25
N LEU A 278 11.37 -0.56 -0.99
CA LEU A 278 10.27 -1.49 -0.68
C LEU A 278 10.12 -2.48 -1.82
N SER A 279 10.06 -3.76 -1.53
CA SER A 279 9.86 -4.78 -2.55
C SER A 279 8.90 -5.88 -2.12
N ILE A 280 8.17 -6.44 -3.10
CA ILE A 280 7.34 -7.65 -2.96
C ILE A 280 7.74 -8.58 -4.08
N GLU A 281 8.20 -9.79 -3.72
CA GLU A 281 8.63 -10.81 -4.68
C GLU A 281 7.53 -11.12 -5.68
N GLY A 282 7.88 -11.23 -6.96
CA GLY A 282 6.92 -11.47 -8.04
C GLY A 282 6.08 -10.24 -8.44
N VAL A 283 5.97 -9.20 -7.60
CA VAL A 283 5.21 -7.98 -7.89
C VAL A 283 6.11 -6.87 -8.42
N GLY A 284 7.08 -6.43 -7.63
CA GLY A 284 7.97 -5.33 -8.02
C GLY A 284 8.71 -4.72 -6.85
N GLU A 285 9.23 -3.53 -7.11
CA GLU A 285 9.94 -2.72 -6.13
C GLU A 285 9.73 -1.23 -6.39
N LEU A 286 9.98 -0.42 -5.40
CA LEU A 286 10.08 1.03 -5.50
C LEU A 286 11.17 1.53 -4.56
N GLU A 287 11.82 2.64 -4.94
CA GLU A 287 12.84 3.29 -4.14
C GLU A 287 12.56 4.79 -4.03
N HIS A 288 12.94 5.40 -2.92
CA HIS A 288 12.84 6.84 -2.71
C HIS A 288 14.04 7.38 -1.95
N THR A 289 14.61 8.50 -2.40
CA THR A 289 15.53 9.32 -1.61
C THR A 289 14.73 10.40 -0.89
N ILE A 290 14.93 10.54 0.43
CA ILE A 290 14.26 11.54 1.28
C ILE A 290 15.09 12.82 1.34
N LEU A 291 14.56 13.93 0.80
CA LEU A 291 15.25 15.24 0.70
C LEU A 291 15.00 16.14 1.91
#